data_85c6bf29d026e3623766ef8bd7734725
#
_entry.id   85c6bf29d026e3623766ef8bd7734725
#
_cell.length_a   1.000
_cell.length_b   1.000
_cell.length_c   1.000
_cell.angle_alpha   90.00
_cell.angle_beta   90.00
_cell.angle_gamma   90.00
#
_symmetry.space_group_name_H-M   'P 1'
#
loop_
_entity.id
_entity.type
_entity.pdbx_description
1 polymer ?
#
loop_
_entity_poly.entity_id
_entity_poly.type
_entity_poly.pdbx_seq_one_letter_code
_entity_poly.pdbx_strand_id
1 'polypeptide(L)'
;IARMIKILDELGLTYEEEAIELIAQKSDGGMRDALSLLDQAIAYKELTYQNVVHVIGELDYREFHGFVKGIKEKTTVNLLENLQKIEAQGKDLKVFTRDFISYTRDMMVCKSGASQLLSHSGDEIEALEESAALVDMDFIINLIETLSDLEVKIKYATKPKILIEACFIRLTKLTQMTSSSNEAATLPQIEELSRKIDELEL
;
A
#
# COMPACT_ATOMS: atom_id res chain seq x y z
N ILE A 1 -0.59 26.58 4.15
CA ILE A 1 0.69 26.79 3.47
C ILE A 1 1.27 28.15 3.86
N ALA A 2 0.75 29.30 3.42
CA ALA A 2 1.34 30.63 3.63
C ALA A 2 1.71 30.96 5.09
N ARG A 3 0.94 30.49 6.06
CA ARG A 3 1.22 30.69 7.49
C ARG A 3 2.41 29.87 7.97
N MET A 4 2.58 28.64 7.47
CA MET A 4 3.71 27.78 7.80
C MET A 4 5.02 28.35 7.23
N ILE A 5 5.00 28.77 5.97
CA ILE A 5 6.13 29.45 5.32
C ILE A 5 6.60 30.65 6.14
N LYS A 6 5.67 31.52 6.52
CA LYS A 6 6.01 32.68 7.33
C LYS A 6 6.68 32.33 8.67
N ILE A 7 6.23 31.27 9.33
CA ILE A 7 6.85 30.81 10.58
C ILE A 7 8.26 30.27 10.33
N LEU A 8 8.45 29.48 9.26
CA LEU A 8 9.76 28.94 8.91
C LEU A 8 10.76 30.04 8.57
N ASP A 9 10.34 31.05 7.81
CA ASP A 9 11.14 32.22 7.48
C ASP A 9 11.53 33.03 8.73
N GLU A 10 10.58 33.24 9.65
CA GLU A 10 10.84 33.93 10.93
C GLU A 10 11.81 33.14 11.83
N LEU A 11 11.82 31.81 11.74
CA LEU A 11 12.74 30.94 12.47
C LEU A 11 14.07 30.73 11.74
N GLY A 12 14.20 31.19 10.49
CA GLY A 12 15.39 31.01 9.67
C GLY A 12 15.69 29.53 9.31
N LEU A 13 14.65 28.71 9.20
CA LEU A 13 14.76 27.29 8.88
C LEU A 13 14.65 27.05 7.37
N THR A 14 15.45 26.13 6.87
CA THR A 14 15.35 25.65 5.49
C THR A 14 14.22 24.66 5.35
N TYR A 15 13.51 24.70 4.22
CA TYR A 15 12.39 23.81 3.96
C TYR A 15 12.27 23.49 2.47
N GLU A 16 11.70 22.32 2.18
CA GLU A 16 11.25 21.92 0.85
C GLU A 16 9.76 22.27 0.71
N GLU A 17 9.35 22.82 -0.43
CA GLU A 17 7.94 23.18 -0.68
C GLU A 17 7.03 21.96 -0.57
N GLU A 18 7.47 20.82 -1.08
CA GLU A 18 6.78 19.53 -1.02
C GLU A 18 6.51 19.06 0.42
N ALA A 19 7.44 19.34 1.36
CA ALA A 19 7.25 19.05 2.78
C ALA A 19 6.09 19.86 3.38
N ILE A 20 5.97 21.14 3.01
CA ILE A 20 4.89 22.01 3.48
C ILE A 20 3.55 21.60 2.88
N GLU A 21 3.54 21.21 1.60
CA GLU A 21 2.35 20.72 0.92
C GLU A 21 1.83 19.43 1.56
N LEU A 22 2.74 18.51 1.88
CA LEU A 22 2.40 17.26 2.57
C LEU A 22 1.77 17.54 3.95
N ILE A 23 2.34 18.43 4.76
CA ILE A 23 1.75 18.84 6.05
C ILE A 23 0.35 19.42 5.85
N ALA A 24 0.17 20.29 4.85
CA ALA A 24 -1.11 20.92 4.56
C ALA A 24 -2.17 19.89 4.14
N GLN A 25 -1.79 18.93 3.30
CA GLN A 25 -2.66 17.85 2.85
C GLN A 25 -3.11 16.95 4.01
N LYS A 26 -2.18 16.57 4.90
CA LYS A 26 -2.45 15.67 6.02
C LYS A 26 -3.19 16.32 7.18
N SER A 27 -3.29 17.62 7.17
CA SER A 27 -4.00 18.39 8.21
C SER A 27 -5.47 18.63 7.91
N ASP A 28 -6.03 18.07 6.83
CA ASP A 28 -7.44 18.20 6.42
C ASP A 28 -7.98 19.64 6.51
N GLY A 29 -7.13 20.64 6.22
CA GLY A 29 -7.45 22.05 6.37
C GLY A 29 -7.41 22.60 7.81
N GLY A 30 -7.10 21.76 8.80
CA GLY A 30 -6.97 22.14 10.20
C GLY A 30 -5.66 22.89 10.47
N MET A 31 -5.72 24.21 10.72
CA MET A 31 -4.51 25.02 11.01
C MET A 31 -3.78 24.53 12.27
N ARG A 32 -4.51 24.06 13.28
CA ARG A 32 -3.92 23.58 14.54
C ARG A 32 -3.14 22.30 14.33
N ASP A 33 -3.70 21.40 13.54
CA ASP A 33 -3.06 20.12 13.24
C ASP A 33 -1.83 20.32 12.34
N ALA A 34 -1.93 21.21 11.34
CA ALA A 34 -0.80 21.62 10.51
C ALA A 34 0.36 22.19 11.33
N LEU A 35 0.07 23.05 12.30
CA LEU A 35 1.10 23.62 13.17
C LEU A 35 1.69 22.59 14.15
N SER A 36 0.90 21.63 14.60
CA SER A 36 1.39 20.53 15.45
C SER A 36 2.33 19.59 14.69
N LEU A 37 2.01 19.27 13.44
CA LEU A 37 2.90 18.47 12.56
C LEU A 37 4.17 19.25 12.21
N LEU A 38 4.04 20.55 11.92
CA LEU A 38 5.18 21.41 11.64
C LEU A 38 6.13 21.49 12.84
N ASP A 39 5.62 21.66 14.05
CA ASP A 39 6.41 21.73 15.28
C ASP A 39 7.20 20.44 15.52
N GLN A 40 6.59 19.28 15.28
CA GLN A 40 7.27 17.99 15.35
C GLN A 40 8.35 17.84 14.27
N ALA A 41 8.07 18.29 13.04
CA ALA A 41 9.01 18.18 11.93
C ALA A 41 10.23 19.10 12.08
N ILE A 42 10.06 20.28 12.63
CA ILE A 42 11.14 21.25 12.92
C ILE A 42 12.18 20.68 13.90
N ALA A 43 11.82 19.72 14.75
CA ALA A 43 12.75 19.06 15.67
C ALA A 43 13.96 18.39 14.92
N TYR A 44 13.82 18.11 13.64
CA TYR A 44 14.88 17.57 12.77
C TYR A 44 15.81 18.64 12.18
N LYS A 45 15.61 19.93 12.50
CA LYS A 45 16.37 21.11 12.02
C LYS A 45 16.22 21.45 10.55
N GLU A 46 15.83 20.54 9.70
CA GLU A 46 15.56 20.74 8.27
C GLU A 46 14.19 20.16 7.95
N LEU A 47 13.33 20.95 7.32
CA LEU A 47 12.01 20.51 6.92
C LEU A 47 12.08 19.90 5.51
N THR A 48 12.55 18.65 5.45
CA THR A 48 12.55 17.87 4.20
C THR A 48 11.29 17.03 4.09
N TYR A 49 10.92 16.68 2.86
CA TYR A 49 9.79 15.76 2.60
C TYR A 49 9.93 14.46 3.42
N GLN A 50 11.12 13.87 3.43
CA GLN A 50 11.38 12.63 4.17
C GLN A 50 11.22 12.79 5.69
N ASN A 51 11.66 13.90 6.26
CA ASN A 51 11.48 14.17 7.69
C ASN A 51 10.00 14.34 8.04
N VAL A 52 9.22 14.98 7.18
CA VAL A 52 7.77 15.12 7.36
C VAL A 52 7.06 13.76 7.24
N VAL A 53 7.39 12.95 6.25
CA VAL A 53 6.88 11.56 6.12
C VAL A 53 7.17 10.76 7.39
N HIS A 54 8.38 10.89 7.94
CA HIS A 54 8.76 10.21 9.18
C HIS A 54 7.92 10.68 10.39
N VAL A 55 7.69 11.99 10.52
CA VAL A 55 6.87 12.58 11.61
C VAL A 55 5.41 12.18 11.50
N ILE A 56 4.86 12.20 10.30
CA ILE A 56 3.47 11.79 10.03
C ILE A 56 3.30 10.28 10.26
N GLY A 57 4.42 9.53 10.23
CA GLY A 57 4.40 8.08 10.38
C GLY A 57 3.92 7.36 9.12
N GLU A 58 3.79 8.07 8.00
CA GLU A 58 3.47 7.45 6.73
C GLU A 58 4.61 6.58 6.21
N LEU A 59 4.23 5.53 5.52
CA LEU A 59 5.16 4.71 4.78
C LEU A 59 5.39 5.31 3.41
N ASP A 60 6.64 5.28 2.97
CA ASP A 60 6.99 5.59 1.59
C ASP A 60 6.25 4.61 0.65
N TYR A 61 5.74 5.12 -0.45
CA TYR A 61 5.11 4.32 -1.51
C TYR A 61 6.02 3.20 -2.02
N ARG A 62 7.33 3.39 -1.99
CA ARG A 62 8.32 2.36 -2.31
C ARG A 62 8.34 1.20 -1.31
N GLU A 63 8.03 1.45 -0.05
CA GLU A 63 7.89 0.38 0.95
C GLU A 63 6.67 -0.50 0.62
N PHE A 64 5.54 0.10 0.24
CA PHE A 64 4.35 -0.65 -0.21
C PHE A 64 4.60 -1.43 -1.49
N HIS A 65 5.35 -0.86 -2.46
CA HIS A 65 5.82 -1.61 -3.63
C HIS A 65 6.55 -2.89 -3.23
N GLY A 66 7.43 -2.83 -2.23
CA GLY A 66 8.13 -3.99 -1.67
C GLY A 66 7.18 -5.07 -1.14
N PHE A 67 6.06 -4.68 -0.50
CA PHE A 67 5.03 -5.63 -0.05
C PHE A 67 4.27 -6.26 -1.22
N VAL A 68 3.84 -5.49 -2.21
CA VAL A 68 3.17 -6.02 -3.41
C VAL A 68 4.06 -7.02 -4.13
N LYS A 69 5.33 -6.65 -4.35
CA LYS A 69 6.33 -7.54 -4.96
C LYS A 69 6.54 -8.82 -4.15
N GLY A 70 6.69 -8.69 -2.83
CA GLY A 70 6.87 -9.83 -1.93
C GLY A 70 5.67 -10.80 -1.94
N ILE A 71 4.44 -10.30 -2.02
CA ILE A 71 3.24 -11.13 -2.15
C ILE A 71 3.23 -11.84 -3.52
N LYS A 72 3.52 -11.12 -4.60
CA LYS A 72 3.57 -11.67 -5.95
C LYS A 72 4.64 -12.74 -6.11
N GLU A 73 5.84 -12.49 -5.60
CA GLU A 73 6.99 -13.41 -5.66
C GLU A 73 6.94 -14.50 -4.58
N LYS A 74 5.94 -14.47 -3.69
CA LYS A 74 5.74 -15.45 -2.60
C LYS A 74 6.91 -15.48 -1.60
N THR A 75 7.60 -14.38 -1.42
CA THR A 75 8.73 -14.25 -0.50
C THR A 75 8.24 -13.93 0.92
N THR A 76 7.57 -14.91 1.56
CA THR A 76 6.94 -14.75 2.88
C THR A 76 7.92 -14.23 3.93
N VAL A 77 9.17 -14.70 3.93
CA VAL A 77 10.18 -14.26 4.91
C VAL A 77 10.43 -12.76 4.79
N ASN A 78 10.64 -12.25 3.59
CA ASN A 78 10.89 -10.83 3.34
C ASN A 78 9.71 -9.95 3.78
N LEU A 79 8.47 -10.43 3.57
CA LEU A 79 7.26 -9.73 4.02
C LEU A 79 7.21 -9.58 5.54
N LEU A 80 7.52 -10.66 6.26
CA LEU A 80 7.53 -10.66 7.72
C LEU A 80 8.68 -9.81 8.29
N GLU A 81 9.86 -9.85 7.67
CA GLU A 81 11.00 -8.99 8.04
C GLU A 81 10.69 -7.51 7.81
N ASN A 82 10.06 -7.16 6.67
CA ASN A 82 9.66 -5.78 6.39
C ASN A 82 8.60 -5.30 7.38
N LEU A 83 7.61 -6.13 7.72
CA LEU A 83 6.63 -5.80 8.75
C LEU A 83 7.28 -5.57 10.12
N GLN A 84 8.29 -6.38 10.46
CA GLN A 84 9.05 -6.21 11.69
C GLN A 84 9.85 -4.90 11.71
N LYS A 85 10.42 -4.47 10.58
CA LYS A 85 11.10 -3.17 10.46
C LYS A 85 10.15 -2.01 10.69
N ILE A 86 8.93 -2.06 10.10
CA ILE A 86 7.89 -1.04 10.29
C ILE A 86 7.51 -0.91 11.78
N GLU A 87 7.30 -2.05 12.45
CA GLU A 87 7.01 -2.06 13.88
C GLU A 87 8.19 -1.52 14.72
N ALA A 88 9.43 -1.89 14.38
CA ALA A 88 10.63 -1.40 15.07
C ALA A 88 10.84 0.12 14.90
N GLN A 89 10.35 0.71 13.81
CA GLN A 89 10.30 2.15 13.58
C GLN A 89 9.21 2.85 14.40
N GLY A 90 8.40 2.10 15.17
CA GLY A 90 7.31 2.65 16.00
C GLY A 90 6.04 2.98 15.23
N LYS A 91 5.91 2.57 13.97
CA LYS A 91 4.71 2.82 13.16
C LYS A 91 3.54 1.96 13.62
N ASP A 92 2.34 2.55 13.67
CA ASP A 92 1.11 1.83 14.01
C ASP A 92 0.69 0.89 12.88
N LEU A 93 0.63 -0.41 13.18
CA LEU A 93 0.28 -1.44 12.21
C LEU A 93 -1.18 -1.35 11.71
N LYS A 94 -2.08 -0.70 12.45
CA LYS A 94 -3.45 -0.42 11.99
C LYS A 94 -3.43 0.69 10.93
N VAL A 95 -2.64 1.74 11.16
CA VAL A 95 -2.42 2.81 10.18
C VAL A 95 -1.76 2.22 8.94
N PHE A 96 -0.70 1.42 9.10
CA PHE A 96 -0.07 0.69 7.99
C PHE A 96 -1.08 -0.07 7.12
N THR A 97 -1.99 -0.81 7.74
CA THR A 97 -2.97 -1.62 6.98
C THR A 97 -3.91 -0.72 6.17
N ARG A 98 -4.40 0.37 6.77
CA ARG A 98 -5.27 1.34 6.10
C ARG A 98 -4.56 2.02 4.93
N ASP A 99 -3.31 2.43 5.13
CA ASP A 99 -2.53 3.11 4.10
C ASP A 99 -2.16 2.13 2.97
N PHE A 100 -1.95 0.84 3.28
CA PHE A 100 -1.75 -0.20 2.28
C PHE A 100 -3.01 -0.46 1.43
N ILE A 101 -4.21 -0.37 2.03
CA ILE A 101 -5.47 -0.41 1.27
C ILE A 101 -5.55 0.78 0.31
N SER A 102 -5.25 2.00 0.80
CA SER A 102 -5.24 3.20 -0.03
C SER A 102 -4.24 3.09 -1.19
N TYR A 103 -3.02 2.63 -0.92
CA TYR A 103 -2.02 2.36 -1.93
C TYR A 103 -2.52 1.36 -3.00
N THR A 104 -3.13 0.26 -2.56
CA THR A 104 -3.64 -0.78 -3.48
C THR A 104 -4.80 -0.25 -4.33
N ARG A 105 -5.65 0.62 -3.77
CA ARG A 105 -6.69 1.33 -4.52
C ARG A 105 -6.08 2.24 -5.58
N ASP A 106 -5.03 2.98 -5.25
CA ASP A 106 -4.35 3.89 -6.18
C ASP A 106 -3.63 3.12 -7.29
N MET A 107 -3.04 1.95 -6.98
CA MET A 107 -2.58 0.98 -7.98
C MET A 107 -3.68 0.56 -8.97
N MET A 108 -4.90 0.31 -8.48
CA MET A 108 -6.05 -0.04 -9.32
C MET A 108 -6.38 1.10 -10.28
N VAL A 109 -6.33 2.36 -9.83
CA VAL A 109 -6.55 3.54 -10.67
C VAL A 109 -5.46 3.66 -11.73
N CYS A 110 -4.19 3.49 -11.37
CA CYS A 110 -3.07 3.46 -12.34
C CYS A 110 -3.25 2.34 -13.36
N LYS A 111 -3.60 1.13 -12.91
CA LYS A 111 -3.84 -0.04 -13.79
C LYS A 111 -4.99 0.20 -14.79
N SER A 112 -5.97 1.03 -14.41
CA SER A 112 -7.09 1.43 -15.28
C SER A 112 -6.72 2.55 -16.27
N GLY A 113 -5.49 3.05 -16.27
CA GLY A 113 -5.03 4.14 -17.13
C GLY A 113 -5.49 5.52 -16.71
N ALA A 114 -5.85 5.70 -15.42
CA ALA A 114 -6.42 6.94 -14.88
C ALA A 114 -5.49 7.60 -13.82
N SER A 115 -4.16 7.38 -13.92
CA SER A 115 -3.17 7.92 -12.97
C SER A 115 -3.24 9.45 -12.83
N GLN A 116 -3.67 10.17 -13.87
CA GLN A 116 -3.87 11.62 -13.84
C GLN A 116 -4.97 12.09 -12.86
N LEU A 117 -5.79 11.19 -12.34
CA LEU A 117 -6.80 11.50 -11.32
C LEU A 117 -6.25 11.44 -9.90
N LEU A 118 -5.02 10.96 -9.73
CA LEU A 118 -4.36 10.85 -8.45
C LEU A 118 -3.59 12.15 -8.16
N SER A 119 -3.67 12.61 -6.91
CA SER A 119 -2.97 13.81 -6.43
C SER A 119 -1.70 13.41 -5.67
N HIS A 120 -0.78 12.73 -6.36
CA HIS A 120 0.47 12.23 -5.81
C HIS A 120 1.66 12.91 -6.49
N SER A 121 2.83 12.87 -5.83
CA SER A 121 4.10 13.31 -6.43
C SER A 121 4.52 12.39 -7.59
N GLY A 122 5.46 12.86 -8.43
CA GLY A 122 5.94 12.06 -9.55
C GLY A 122 6.54 10.71 -9.12
N ASP A 123 7.32 10.71 -8.05
CA ASP A 123 7.97 9.50 -7.51
C ASP A 123 6.94 8.49 -6.95
N GLU A 124 5.86 8.99 -6.33
CA GLU A 124 4.76 8.14 -5.84
C GLU A 124 3.98 7.51 -6.99
N ILE A 125 3.70 8.28 -8.05
CA ILE A 125 3.04 7.77 -9.26
C ILE A 125 3.91 6.70 -9.92
N GLU A 126 5.23 6.91 -10.03
CA GLU A 126 6.16 5.92 -10.57
C GLU A 126 6.10 4.61 -9.79
N ALA A 127 6.16 4.65 -8.46
CA ALA A 127 6.07 3.48 -7.59
C ALA A 127 4.72 2.74 -7.74
N LEU A 128 3.61 3.49 -7.92
CA LEU A 128 2.28 2.93 -8.17
C LEU A 128 2.21 2.24 -9.53
N GLU A 129 2.73 2.87 -10.59
CA GLU A 129 2.74 2.32 -11.94
C GLU A 129 3.62 1.07 -12.04
N GLU A 130 4.80 1.08 -11.40
CA GLU A 130 5.67 -0.10 -11.27
C GLU A 130 4.93 -1.25 -10.58
N SER A 131 4.26 -0.99 -9.46
CA SER A 131 3.48 -2.01 -8.74
C SER A 131 2.32 -2.53 -9.57
N ALA A 132 1.59 -1.64 -10.26
CA ALA A 132 0.48 -2.00 -11.12
C ALA A 132 0.93 -2.84 -12.34
N ALA A 133 2.15 -2.61 -12.83
CA ALA A 133 2.72 -3.41 -13.92
C ALA A 133 3.04 -4.85 -13.51
N LEU A 134 3.41 -5.08 -12.24
CA LEU A 134 3.78 -6.41 -11.73
C LEU A 134 2.62 -7.40 -11.67
N VAL A 135 1.38 -6.92 -11.53
CA VAL A 135 0.20 -7.72 -11.18
C VAL A 135 -0.96 -7.46 -12.14
N ASP A 136 -1.91 -8.37 -12.21
CA ASP A 136 -3.17 -8.19 -12.93
C ASP A 136 -4.25 -7.52 -12.07
N MET A 137 -5.37 -7.15 -12.67
CA MET A 137 -6.48 -6.48 -11.99
C MET A 137 -7.12 -7.38 -10.93
N ASP A 138 -7.25 -8.67 -11.20
CA ASP A 138 -7.85 -9.64 -10.29
C ASP A 138 -7.02 -9.78 -9.01
N PHE A 139 -5.69 -9.75 -9.14
CA PHE A 139 -4.78 -9.70 -7.98
C PHE A 139 -5.01 -8.46 -7.14
N ILE A 140 -5.14 -7.28 -7.77
CA ILE A 140 -5.35 -6.00 -7.06
C ILE A 140 -6.68 -6.04 -6.29
N ILE A 141 -7.76 -6.49 -6.94
CA ILE A 141 -9.08 -6.59 -6.33
C ILE A 141 -9.05 -7.55 -5.13
N ASN A 142 -8.47 -8.73 -5.30
CA ASN A 142 -8.33 -9.71 -4.21
C ASN A 142 -7.49 -9.17 -3.04
N LEU A 143 -6.44 -8.41 -3.34
CA LEU A 143 -5.61 -7.77 -2.32
C LEU A 143 -6.41 -6.73 -1.53
N ILE A 144 -7.18 -5.85 -2.19
CA ILE A 144 -8.04 -4.85 -1.55
C ILE A 144 -9.06 -5.55 -0.63
N GLU A 145 -9.77 -6.56 -1.13
CA GLU A 145 -10.78 -7.30 -0.36
C GLU A 145 -10.16 -7.95 0.87
N THR A 146 -9.01 -8.63 0.69
CA THR A 146 -8.31 -9.30 1.79
C THR A 146 -7.81 -8.33 2.86
N LEU A 147 -7.27 -7.18 2.45
CA LEU A 147 -6.79 -6.14 3.36
C LEU A 147 -7.95 -5.43 4.06
N SER A 148 -9.07 -5.20 3.37
CA SER A 148 -10.29 -4.61 3.97
C SER A 148 -10.89 -5.51 5.04
N ASP A 149 -10.96 -6.82 4.79
CA ASP A 149 -11.35 -7.80 5.78
C ASP A 149 -10.41 -7.84 6.99
N LEU A 150 -9.11 -7.66 6.73
CA LEU A 150 -8.10 -7.59 7.78
C LEU A 150 -8.29 -6.33 8.62
N GLU A 151 -8.52 -5.16 8.02
CA GLU A 151 -8.72 -3.89 8.72
C GLU A 151 -9.86 -4.00 9.75
N VAL A 152 -10.99 -4.59 9.36
CA VAL A 152 -12.11 -4.82 10.28
C VAL A 152 -11.69 -5.69 11.48
N LYS A 153 -10.91 -6.74 11.24
CA LYS A 153 -10.46 -7.67 12.29
C LYS A 153 -9.44 -7.04 13.24
N ILE A 154 -8.49 -6.25 12.71
CA ILE A 154 -7.44 -5.66 13.54
C ILE A 154 -7.93 -4.46 14.37
N LYS A 155 -9.04 -3.83 13.98
CA LYS A 155 -9.61 -2.68 14.71
C LYS A 155 -9.73 -2.93 16.20
N TYR A 156 -10.16 -4.12 16.59
CA TYR A 156 -10.40 -4.52 17.98
C TYR A 156 -9.35 -5.51 18.50
N ALA A 157 -8.34 -5.85 17.69
CA ALA A 157 -7.34 -6.82 18.07
C ALA A 157 -6.35 -6.25 19.09
N THR A 158 -6.05 -7.03 20.12
CA THR A 158 -4.99 -6.71 21.09
C THR A 158 -3.59 -6.88 20.50
N LYS A 159 -3.43 -7.77 19.52
CA LYS A 159 -2.16 -8.05 18.83
C LYS A 159 -2.36 -8.00 17.32
N PRO A 160 -2.45 -6.79 16.70
CA PRO A 160 -2.67 -6.61 15.27
C PRO A 160 -1.64 -7.34 14.42
N LYS A 161 -0.36 -7.34 14.82
CA LYS A 161 0.76 -7.98 14.12
C LYS A 161 0.46 -9.42 13.71
N ILE A 162 -0.03 -10.24 14.63
CA ILE A 162 -0.31 -11.66 14.36
C ILE A 162 -1.33 -11.85 13.23
N LEU A 163 -2.35 -10.99 13.17
CA LEU A 163 -3.37 -11.05 12.12
C LEU A 163 -2.81 -10.61 10.77
N ILE A 164 -1.93 -9.61 10.75
CA ILE A 164 -1.26 -9.12 9.53
C ILE A 164 -0.30 -10.19 9.00
N GLU A 165 0.53 -10.79 9.88
CA GLU A 165 1.44 -11.89 9.51
C GLU A 165 0.67 -13.07 8.92
N ALA A 166 -0.43 -13.49 9.57
CA ALA A 166 -1.29 -14.57 9.08
C ALA A 166 -1.92 -14.21 7.72
N CYS A 167 -2.31 -12.95 7.52
CA CYS A 167 -2.84 -12.46 6.26
C CYS A 167 -1.79 -12.55 5.15
N PHE A 168 -0.57 -12.09 5.38
CA PHE A 168 0.51 -12.16 4.38
C PHE A 168 0.87 -13.59 4.03
N ILE A 169 0.97 -14.49 5.02
CA ILE A 169 1.18 -15.92 4.78
C ILE A 169 0.05 -16.51 3.92
N ARG A 170 -1.20 -16.11 4.18
CA ARG A 170 -2.35 -16.55 3.36
C ARG A 170 -2.27 -16.03 1.93
N LEU A 171 -1.98 -14.74 1.73
CA LEU A 171 -1.85 -14.13 0.41
C LEU A 171 -0.77 -14.83 -0.44
N THR A 172 0.39 -15.13 0.16
CA THR A 172 1.46 -15.84 -0.55
C THR A 172 1.11 -17.28 -0.90
N LYS A 173 0.19 -17.94 -0.16
CA LYS A 173 -0.28 -19.32 -0.43
C LYS A 173 -1.44 -19.35 -1.43
N LEU A 174 -2.41 -18.45 -1.34
CA LEU A 174 -3.57 -18.40 -2.25
C LEU A 174 -3.15 -18.16 -3.69
N THR A 175 -2.11 -17.38 -3.92
CA THR A 175 -1.51 -17.23 -5.25
C THR A 175 -0.93 -18.56 -5.81
N GLN A 176 -0.78 -19.59 -4.98
CA GLN A 176 -0.40 -20.94 -5.44
C GLN A 176 -1.57 -21.70 -6.06
N MET A 177 -2.80 -21.51 -5.54
CA MET A 177 -3.96 -22.28 -6.00
C MET A 177 -4.51 -21.76 -7.34
N THR A 178 -4.43 -20.45 -7.58
CA THR A 178 -4.86 -19.86 -8.87
C THR A 178 -3.89 -20.17 -10.02
N SER A 179 -2.60 -20.31 -9.77
CA SER A 179 -1.64 -20.71 -10.81
C SER A 179 -1.67 -22.22 -11.11
N SER A 180 -2.05 -23.08 -10.17
CA SER A 180 -2.15 -24.54 -10.40
C SER A 180 -3.52 -24.98 -10.91
N SER A 181 -4.58 -24.19 -10.67
CA SER A 181 -5.92 -24.51 -11.20
C SER A 181 -6.11 -24.11 -12.67
N ASN A 182 -5.35 -23.14 -13.17
CA ASN A 182 -5.41 -22.76 -14.59
C ASN A 182 -4.57 -23.67 -15.52
N GLU A 183 -3.59 -24.41 -14.99
CA GLU A 183 -2.79 -25.32 -15.83
C GLU A 183 -3.25 -26.79 -15.78
N ALA A 184 -3.94 -27.20 -14.71
CA ALA A 184 -4.26 -28.61 -14.52
C ALA A 184 -5.74 -29.00 -14.80
N ALA A 185 -6.66 -28.02 -14.90
CA ALA A 185 -8.09 -28.33 -14.95
C ALA A 185 -8.76 -28.18 -16.31
N THR A 186 -8.09 -27.63 -17.33
CA THR A 186 -8.79 -27.24 -18.57
C THR A 186 -8.65 -28.24 -19.72
N LEU A 187 -7.59 -28.97 -19.85
CA LEU A 187 -7.39 -29.88 -21.01
C LEU A 187 -8.10 -31.23 -20.86
N PRO A 188 -7.95 -32.01 -19.78
CA PRO A 188 -8.59 -33.34 -19.70
C PRO A 188 -10.12 -33.30 -19.54
N GLN A 189 -10.65 -32.27 -18.88
CA GLN A 189 -12.10 -32.14 -18.70
C GLN A 189 -12.83 -31.66 -19.97
N ILE A 190 -12.21 -30.82 -20.76
CA ILE A 190 -12.75 -30.38 -22.05
C ILE A 190 -12.74 -31.54 -23.05
N GLU A 191 -11.69 -32.33 -23.10
CA GLU A 191 -11.62 -33.52 -23.96
C GLU A 191 -12.63 -34.59 -23.52
N GLU A 192 -12.85 -34.81 -22.22
CA GLU A 192 -13.83 -35.78 -21.75
C GLU A 192 -15.28 -35.30 -21.98
N LEU A 193 -15.54 -33.98 -21.85
CA LEU A 193 -16.85 -33.39 -22.19
C LEU A 193 -17.13 -33.41 -23.68
N SER A 194 -16.14 -33.11 -24.54
CA SER A 194 -16.29 -33.24 -26.00
C SER A 194 -16.60 -34.68 -26.40
N ARG A 195 -15.90 -35.67 -25.82
CA ARG A 195 -16.18 -37.07 -26.09
C ARG A 195 -17.56 -37.53 -25.66
N LYS A 196 -18.08 -37.02 -24.53
CA LYS A 196 -19.46 -37.31 -24.07
C LYS A 196 -20.52 -36.64 -24.95
N ILE A 197 -20.22 -35.49 -25.54
CA ILE A 197 -21.12 -34.83 -26.48
C ILE A 197 -21.20 -35.66 -27.79
N ASP A 198 -20.05 -36.08 -28.32
CA ASP A 198 -19.96 -36.91 -29.54
C ASP A 198 -20.66 -38.30 -29.35
N GLU A 199 -20.67 -38.86 -28.12
CA GLU A 199 -21.37 -40.10 -27.78
C GLU A 199 -22.91 -39.94 -27.63
N LEU A 200 -23.41 -38.70 -27.47
CA LEU A 200 -24.83 -38.39 -27.35
C LEU A 200 -25.48 -37.93 -28.66
N GLU A 201 -24.70 -37.65 -29.70
CA GLU A 201 -25.20 -37.26 -31.02
C GLU A 201 -25.27 -38.46 -32.00
N LEU A 202 -25.00 -39.69 -31.55
CA LEU A 202 -25.15 -40.95 -32.25
C LEU A 202 -26.35 -41.74 -31.72
#